data_8e90cf49dda5c83b2ebb549046fa3a3c
#
_entry.id   8e90cf49dda5c83b2ebb549046fa3a3c
#
_cell.length_a   1.000
_cell.length_b   1.000
_cell.length_c   1.000
_cell.angle_alpha   90.00
_cell.angle_beta   90.00
_cell.angle_gamma   90.00
#
_symmetry.space_group_name_H-M   'P 1'
#
loop_
_entity.id
_entity.type
_entity.pdbx_description
1 polymer ?
#
loop_
_entity_poly.entity_id
_entity_poly.type
_entity_poly.pdbx_seq_one_letter_code
_entity_poly.pdbx_strand_id
1 'polypeptide(L)'
;IGVAGGVVGCAAGYWLAEGMTEIYRDFFEFPNLVNRFSFGLQGTGLAISVLCAVVGSVRGTRAVLRLEPAQAMRPKPPRQGGAILLERVAWLWTRLSSRWRMVLRSVIRNHTRTAAGVFAATMGSAVLVSGFMMARATEYLIEFQFQWVQHSDMDLVFKDERSVEALEEARRLPGVDGAEPVLNVAGTFYHGPREKKMGITGLLPDARLTVPRDRNARPIRIPASGIAISRILAETLDVRPGEYIVFRPSRGLQRRRRIPVAEITDSYVGSAVYADIHYLSRLVGEEMALNGAQLSVDMRPREADALYRSLKELPGVQGVYSRHDLIANLRETVIQHMDVFIGFLIGFAGVVF
;
A
#
# COMPACT_ATOMS: atom_id res chain seq x y z
N ILE A 1 -19.93 -27.43 22.59
CA ILE A 1 -18.95 -27.26 21.50
C ILE A 1 -18.89 -25.81 21.09
N GLY A 2 -20.01 -25.13 20.75
CA GLY A 2 -20.03 -23.72 20.29
C GLY A 2 -19.44 -22.73 21.29
N VAL A 3 -19.74 -22.88 22.59
CA VAL A 3 -19.17 -22.02 23.64
C VAL A 3 -17.67 -22.27 23.80
N ALA A 4 -17.24 -23.53 23.83
CA ALA A 4 -15.82 -23.89 23.95
C ALA A 4 -15.01 -23.36 22.74
N GLY A 5 -15.53 -23.59 21.52
CA GLY A 5 -14.90 -23.05 20.30
C GLY A 5 -14.87 -21.52 20.29
N GLY A 6 -15.93 -20.87 20.76
CA GLY A 6 -15.99 -19.42 20.90
C GLY A 6 -14.96 -18.86 21.88
N VAL A 7 -14.79 -19.48 23.04
CA VAL A 7 -13.79 -19.07 24.06
C VAL A 7 -12.38 -19.24 23.51
N VAL A 8 -12.07 -20.38 22.88
CA VAL A 8 -10.75 -20.62 22.24
C VAL A 8 -10.51 -19.61 21.12
N GLY A 9 -11.51 -19.36 20.29
CA GLY A 9 -11.42 -18.36 19.23
C GLY A 9 -11.20 -16.95 19.74
N CYS A 10 -11.88 -16.54 20.83
CA CYS A 10 -11.65 -15.25 21.47
C CYS A 10 -10.24 -15.12 22.07
N ALA A 11 -9.73 -16.19 22.71
CA ALA A 11 -8.37 -16.19 23.26
C ALA A 11 -7.31 -16.12 22.14
N ALA A 12 -7.46 -16.90 21.09
CA ALA A 12 -6.59 -16.85 19.92
C ALA A 12 -6.65 -15.47 19.24
N GLY A 13 -7.85 -14.92 19.05
CA GLY A 13 -8.04 -13.58 18.47
C GLY A 13 -7.41 -12.47 19.29
N TYR A 14 -7.48 -12.55 20.62
CA TYR A 14 -6.81 -11.59 21.48
C TYR A 14 -5.28 -11.66 21.36
N TRP A 15 -4.72 -12.87 21.39
CA TRP A 15 -3.29 -13.08 21.23
C TRP A 15 -2.79 -12.61 19.85
N LEU A 16 -3.57 -12.85 18.83
CA LEU A 16 -3.35 -12.36 17.48
C LEU A 16 -3.34 -10.82 17.43
N ALA A 17 -4.31 -10.19 18.07
CA ALA A 17 -4.41 -8.73 18.14
C ALA A 17 -3.25 -8.10 18.89
N GLU A 18 -2.72 -8.79 19.93
CA GLU A 18 -1.53 -8.32 20.66
C GLU A 18 -0.30 -8.29 19.73
N GLY A 19 -0.05 -9.39 18.99
CA GLY A 19 1.05 -9.44 18.02
C GLY A 19 0.94 -8.35 16.95
N MET A 20 -0.28 -8.09 16.44
CA MET A 20 -0.49 -6.99 15.50
C MET A 20 -0.27 -5.62 16.14
N THR A 21 -0.68 -5.42 17.38
CA THR A 21 -0.48 -4.16 18.12
C THR A 21 1.00 -3.90 18.34
N GLU A 22 1.79 -4.93 18.62
CA GLU A 22 3.24 -4.84 18.79
C GLU A 22 3.93 -4.39 17.49
N ILE A 23 3.56 -4.99 16.35
CA ILE A 23 4.02 -4.58 15.02
C ILE A 23 3.66 -3.13 14.73
N TYR A 24 2.42 -2.71 15.02
CA TYR A 24 1.99 -1.31 14.82
C TYR A 24 2.72 -0.33 15.74
N ARG A 25 3.09 -0.75 16.94
CA ARG A 25 3.86 0.08 17.88
C ARG A 25 5.29 0.33 17.38
N ASP A 26 5.91 -0.69 16.82
CA ASP A 26 7.26 -0.59 16.24
C ASP A 26 7.27 0.27 14.95
N PHE A 27 6.17 0.25 14.19
CA PHE A 27 6.06 0.99 12.94
C PHE A 27 5.73 2.47 13.14
N PHE A 28 4.86 2.79 14.09
CA PHE A 28 4.31 4.15 14.24
C PHE A 28 4.59 4.68 15.64
N GLU A 29 5.66 4.80 16.18
CA GLU A 29 6.02 5.44 17.47
C GLU A 29 4.81 6.07 18.24
N PHE A 30 3.67 5.36 18.30
CA PHE A 30 2.50 5.84 19.03
C PHE A 30 2.74 5.71 20.52
N PRO A 31 2.75 6.80 21.29
CA PRO A 31 3.11 6.77 22.71
C PRO A 31 2.15 5.95 23.58
N ASN A 32 0.94 5.62 23.11
CA ASN A 32 -0.11 4.94 23.91
C ASN A 32 -0.95 3.94 23.11
N LEU A 33 -0.37 3.19 22.18
CA LEU A 33 -1.08 2.12 21.50
C LEU A 33 -1.13 0.88 22.41
N VAL A 34 -2.25 0.64 23.08
CA VAL A 34 -2.46 -0.49 23.97
C VAL A 34 -3.64 -1.33 23.47
N ASN A 35 -3.41 -2.62 23.29
CA ASN A 35 -4.50 -3.54 23.01
C ASN A 35 -5.39 -3.66 24.25
N ARG A 36 -6.59 -3.08 24.21
CA ARG A 36 -7.56 -3.17 25.31
C ARG A 36 -8.53 -4.29 25.08
N PHE A 37 -8.66 -5.17 26.07
CA PHE A 37 -9.68 -6.19 26.06
C PHE A 37 -11.07 -5.55 25.98
N SER A 38 -11.79 -5.78 24.88
CA SER A 38 -13.12 -5.23 24.67
C SER A 38 -14.16 -6.33 24.87
N PHE A 39 -14.89 -6.25 25.98
CA PHE A 39 -16.00 -7.20 26.27
C PHE A 39 -17.07 -7.20 25.17
N GLY A 40 -17.33 -6.07 24.51
CA GLY A 40 -18.29 -5.98 23.42
C GLY A 40 -17.86 -6.80 22.19
N LEU A 41 -16.61 -6.67 21.76
CA LEU A 41 -16.04 -7.41 20.63
C LEU A 41 -15.99 -8.92 20.92
N GLN A 42 -15.49 -9.29 22.08
CA GLN A 42 -15.41 -10.69 22.49
C GLN A 42 -16.81 -11.31 22.66
N GLY A 43 -17.76 -10.55 23.22
CA GLY A 43 -19.15 -10.97 23.34
C GLY A 43 -19.84 -11.19 22.00
N THR A 44 -19.60 -10.31 21.02
CA THR A 44 -20.13 -10.52 19.66
C THR A 44 -19.53 -11.73 18.97
N GLY A 45 -18.23 -11.97 19.11
CA GLY A 45 -17.55 -13.16 18.58
C GLY A 45 -18.12 -14.44 19.20
N LEU A 46 -18.29 -14.48 20.51
CA LEU A 46 -18.90 -15.59 21.23
C LEU A 46 -20.36 -15.81 20.80
N ALA A 47 -21.15 -14.75 20.68
CA ALA A 47 -22.54 -14.83 20.25
C ALA A 47 -22.65 -15.41 18.82
N ILE A 48 -21.81 -14.98 17.88
CA ILE A 48 -21.76 -15.53 16.53
C ILE A 48 -21.40 -17.02 16.56
N SER A 49 -20.40 -17.41 17.34
CA SER A 49 -19.97 -18.81 17.49
C SER A 49 -21.10 -19.69 18.00
N VAL A 50 -21.81 -19.24 19.03
CA VAL A 50 -22.97 -19.94 19.60
C VAL A 50 -24.11 -20.01 18.59
N LEU A 51 -24.42 -18.91 17.89
CA LEU A 51 -25.46 -18.86 16.88
C LEU A 51 -25.18 -19.86 15.74
N CYS A 52 -23.96 -19.90 15.23
CA CYS A 52 -23.56 -20.86 14.20
C CYS A 52 -23.67 -22.30 14.68
N ALA A 53 -23.26 -22.59 15.95
CA ALA A 53 -23.39 -23.90 16.54
C ALA A 53 -24.86 -24.33 16.71
N VAL A 54 -25.74 -23.42 17.14
CA VAL A 54 -27.18 -23.67 17.27
C VAL A 54 -27.81 -23.92 15.90
N VAL A 55 -27.56 -23.06 14.91
CA VAL A 55 -28.09 -23.23 13.55
C VAL A 55 -27.63 -24.57 12.95
N GLY A 56 -26.36 -24.92 13.12
CA GLY A 56 -25.80 -26.19 12.65
C GLY A 56 -26.45 -27.39 13.34
N SER A 57 -26.64 -27.33 14.68
CA SER A 57 -27.23 -28.44 15.47
C SER A 57 -28.75 -28.62 15.21
N VAL A 58 -29.52 -27.53 15.03
CA VAL A 58 -30.96 -27.62 14.78
C VAL A 58 -31.26 -28.46 13.54
N ARG A 59 -30.44 -28.34 12.51
CA ARG A 59 -30.60 -29.11 11.27
C ARG A 59 -30.37 -30.60 11.50
N GLY A 60 -29.37 -30.94 12.31
CA GLY A 60 -29.09 -32.35 12.73
C GLY A 60 -30.19 -32.92 13.63
N THR A 61 -30.62 -32.15 14.64
CA THR A 61 -31.65 -32.52 15.59
C THR A 61 -33.00 -32.75 14.92
N ARG A 62 -33.40 -31.84 14.03
CA ARG A 62 -34.67 -31.98 13.22
C ARG A 62 -34.62 -33.24 12.34
N ALA A 63 -33.46 -33.64 11.82
CA ALA A 63 -33.35 -34.85 11.04
C ALA A 63 -33.54 -36.12 11.91
N VAL A 64 -33.04 -36.08 13.16
CA VAL A 64 -33.21 -37.20 14.13
C VAL A 64 -34.64 -37.28 14.68
N LEU A 65 -35.23 -36.12 15.03
CA LEU A 65 -36.60 -36.04 15.53
C LEU A 65 -37.69 -36.51 14.51
N ARG A 66 -37.37 -36.55 13.23
CA ARG A 66 -38.25 -37.08 12.18
C ARG A 66 -38.15 -38.59 11.99
N LEU A 67 -37.22 -39.25 12.70
CA LEU A 67 -37.11 -40.70 12.63
C LEU A 67 -38.05 -41.32 13.63
N GLU A 68 -38.86 -42.32 13.16
CA GLU A 68 -39.67 -43.16 14.05
C GLU A 68 -38.74 -43.96 14.95
N PRO A 69 -39.13 -44.21 16.23
CA PRO A 69 -38.29 -45.00 17.20
C PRO A 69 -37.81 -46.32 16.63
N ALA A 70 -38.66 -47.01 15.87
CA ALA A 70 -38.37 -48.30 15.22
C ALA A 70 -37.31 -48.18 14.10
N GLN A 71 -37.25 -47.02 13.43
CA GLN A 71 -36.24 -46.74 12.38
C GLN A 71 -34.87 -46.34 12.98
N ALA A 72 -34.88 -45.70 14.16
CA ALA A 72 -33.66 -45.31 14.85
C ALA A 72 -32.86 -46.53 15.36
N MET A 73 -33.48 -47.62 15.60
CA MET A 73 -32.82 -48.88 16.06
C MET A 73 -32.34 -49.79 14.93
N ARG A 74 -32.72 -49.52 13.67
CA ARG A 74 -32.22 -50.28 12.51
C ARG A 74 -30.95 -49.67 11.94
N PRO A 75 -29.94 -50.51 11.53
CA PRO A 75 -28.81 -49.99 10.76
C PRO A 75 -29.35 -49.24 9.51
N LYS A 76 -28.88 -48.00 9.28
CA LYS A 76 -29.32 -47.25 8.13
C LYS A 76 -29.06 -48.03 6.84
N PRO A 77 -30.06 -48.32 6.01
CA PRO A 77 -29.81 -48.99 4.74
C PRO A 77 -28.83 -48.16 3.92
N PRO A 78 -27.93 -48.83 3.19
CA PRO A 78 -26.99 -48.08 2.33
C PRO A 78 -27.79 -47.22 1.37
N ARG A 79 -27.48 -45.92 1.36
CA ARG A 79 -28.16 -44.95 0.48
C ARG A 79 -28.03 -45.44 -0.96
N GLN A 80 -29.16 -45.77 -1.59
CA GLN A 80 -29.17 -46.22 -2.96
C GLN A 80 -28.46 -45.19 -3.86
N GLY A 81 -27.45 -45.69 -4.61
CA GLY A 81 -26.60 -44.87 -5.43
C GLY A 81 -27.33 -44.40 -6.68
N GLY A 82 -27.84 -43.18 -6.65
CA GLY A 82 -28.29 -42.53 -7.90
C GLY A 82 -27.08 -42.21 -8.80
N ALA A 83 -27.27 -42.33 -10.12
CA ALA A 83 -26.27 -41.94 -11.10
C ALA A 83 -25.93 -40.45 -10.97
N ILE A 84 -24.64 -40.11 -11.04
CA ILE A 84 -24.16 -38.74 -10.97
C ILE A 84 -24.14 -38.15 -12.38
N LEU A 85 -24.41 -36.82 -12.51
CA LEU A 85 -24.33 -36.12 -13.79
C LEU A 85 -23.00 -36.35 -14.55
N LEU A 86 -21.90 -36.55 -13.81
CA LEU A 86 -20.59 -36.84 -14.38
C LEU A 86 -20.51 -38.23 -15.06
N GLU A 87 -21.35 -39.18 -14.64
CA GLU A 87 -21.43 -40.51 -15.26
C GLU A 87 -22.02 -40.44 -16.68
N ARG A 88 -22.73 -39.37 -17.03
CA ARG A 88 -23.22 -39.14 -18.38
C ARG A 88 -22.10 -38.85 -19.38
N VAL A 89 -20.91 -38.41 -18.91
CA VAL A 89 -19.73 -38.19 -19.75
C VAL A 89 -18.91 -39.49 -19.74
N ALA A 90 -19.36 -40.48 -20.46
CA ALA A 90 -18.79 -41.85 -20.47
C ALA A 90 -17.27 -41.84 -20.79
N TRP A 91 -16.79 -41.01 -21.72
CA TRP A 91 -15.38 -40.93 -22.10
C TRP A 91 -14.45 -40.51 -20.96
N LEU A 92 -14.86 -39.54 -20.11
CA LEU A 92 -14.09 -39.09 -18.97
C LEU A 92 -14.17 -40.12 -17.84
N TRP A 93 -15.36 -40.71 -17.64
CA TRP A 93 -15.62 -41.67 -16.59
C TRP A 93 -14.87 -42.99 -16.79
N THR A 94 -14.72 -43.47 -18.00
CA THR A 94 -14.00 -44.73 -18.28
C THR A 94 -12.49 -44.60 -18.09
N ARG A 95 -11.93 -43.40 -18.24
CA ARG A 95 -10.49 -43.17 -18.03
C ARG A 95 -10.08 -42.98 -16.58
N LEU A 96 -11.04 -42.78 -15.65
CA LEU A 96 -10.79 -42.60 -14.24
C LEU A 96 -10.56 -43.97 -13.56
N SER A 97 -9.53 -44.04 -12.68
CA SER A 97 -9.34 -45.26 -11.86
C SER A 97 -10.50 -45.44 -10.86
N SER A 98 -10.73 -46.66 -10.37
CA SER A 98 -11.80 -46.97 -9.43
C SER A 98 -11.73 -46.12 -8.16
N ARG A 99 -10.53 -45.75 -7.71
CA ARG A 99 -10.31 -44.87 -6.54
C ARG A 99 -10.88 -43.46 -6.79
N TRP A 100 -10.56 -42.88 -7.92
CA TRP A 100 -11.05 -41.56 -8.29
C TRP A 100 -12.57 -41.53 -8.52
N ARG A 101 -13.14 -42.59 -9.06
CA ARG A 101 -14.62 -42.71 -9.18
C ARG A 101 -15.30 -42.70 -7.84
N MET A 102 -14.72 -43.40 -6.80
CA MET A 102 -15.27 -43.37 -5.45
C MET A 102 -15.17 -41.98 -4.82
N VAL A 103 -14.03 -41.30 -4.95
CA VAL A 103 -13.84 -39.97 -4.40
C VAL A 103 -14.84 -38.98 -5.04
N LEU A 104 -14.94 -38.97 -6.36
CA LEU A 104 -15.84 -38.07 -7.08
C LEU A 104 -17.32 -38.33 -6.72
N ARG A 105 -17.71 -39.61 -6.57
CA ARG A 105 -19.06 -39.93 -6.07
C ARG A 105 -19.29 -39.38 -4.67
N SER A 106 -18.32 -39.51 -3.77
CA SER A 106 -18.44 -38.99 -2.39
C SER A 106 -18.54 -37.48 -2.36
N VAL A 107 -17.72 -36.77 -3.15
CA VAL A 107 -17.69 -35.33 -3.26
C VAL A 107 -19.01 -34.78 -3.81
N ILE A 108 -19.47 -35.32 -4.95
CA ILE A 108 -20.69 -34.82 -5.61
C ILE A 108 -21.93 -35.16 -4.80
N ARG A 109 -21.93 -36.26 -4.06
CA ARG A 109 -23.08 -36.70 -3.26
C ARG A 109 -23.28 -35.88 -1.98
N ASN A 110 -22.22 -35.31 -1.43
CA ASN A 110 -22.26 -34.52 -0.21
C ASN A 110 -22.17 -33.01 -0.52
N HIS A 111 -23.10 -32.49 -1.33
CA HIS A 111 -23.09 -31.12 -1.86
C HIS A 111 -22.81 -30.04 -0.81
N THR A 112 -23.43 -30.14 0.38
CA THR A 112 -23.27 -29.11 1.43
C THR A 112 -21.85 -29.12 2.03
N ARG A 113 -21.32 -30.33 2.29
CA ARG A 113 -19.96 -30.47 2.82
C ARG A 113 -18.90 -30.08 1.79
N THR A 114 -19.13 -30.47 0.55
CA THR A 114 -18.25 -30.10 -0.56
C THR A 114 -18.28 -28.61 -0.82
N ALA A 115 -19.48 -27.99 -0.83
CA ALA A 115 -19.61 -26.55 -1.00
C ALA A 115 -18.91 -25.78 0.13
N ALA A 116 -19.04 -26.24 1.38
CA ALA A 116 -18.35 -25.63 2.51
C ALA A 116 -16.82 -25.73 2.36
N GLY A 117 -16.29 -26.91 1.96
CA GLY A 117 -14.87 -27.10 1.72
C GLY A 117 -14.34 -26.23 0.56
N VAL A 118 -15.09 -26.18 -0.56
CA VAL A 118 -14.72 -25.30 -1.69
C VAL A 118 -14.75 -23.84 -1.27
N PHE A 119 -15.74 -23.42 -0.51
CA PHE A 119 -15.84 -22.04 -0.02
C PHE A 119 -14.65 -21.70 0.90
N ALA A 120 -14.31 -22.59 1.84
CA ALA A 120 -13.18 -22.40 2.73
C ALA A 120 -11.87 -22.33 1.95
N ALA A 121 -11.63 -23.26 1.02
CA ALA A 121 -10.45 -23.24 0.16
C ALA A 121 -10.35 -21.97 -0.69
N THR A 122 -11.47 -21.53 -1.25
CA THR A 122 -11.53 -20.28 -2.03
C THR A 122 -11.20 -19.07 -1.16
N MET A 123 -11.75 -18.97 0.04
CA MET A 123 -11.46 -17.89 0.98
C MET A 123 -9.99 -17.88 1.41
N GLY A 124 -9.45 -19.05 1.79
CA GLY A 124 -8.04 -19.17 2.14
C GLY A 124 -7.11 -18.77 0.99
N SER A 125 -7.39 -19.26 -0.21
CA SER A 125 -6.63 -18.88 -1.41
C SER A 125 -6.73 -17.39 -1.73
N ALA A 126 -7.93 -16.80 -1.62
CA ALA A 126 -8.13 -15.37 -1.86
C ALA A 126 -7.32 -14.50 -0.90
N VAL A 127 -7.27 -14.87 0.38
CA VAL A 127 -6.48 -14.16 1.39
C VAL A 127 -4.99 -14.25 1.07
N LEU A 128 -4.48 -15.43 0.73
CA LEU A 128 -3.07 -15.62 0.36
C LEU A 128 -2.70 -14.82 -0.90
N VAL A 129 -3.51 -14.90 -1.95
CA VAL A 129 -3.29 -14.14 -3.19
C VAL A 129 -3.29 -12.64 -2.92
N SER A 130 -4.22 -12.15 -2.09
CA SER A 130 -4.26 -10.73 -1.71
C SER A 130 -3.00 -10.28 -0.99
N GLY A 131 -2.44 -11.12 -0.10
CA GLY A 131 -1.18 -10.84 0.58
C GLY A 131 0.01 -10.74 -0.39
N PHE A 132 0.15 -11.70 -1.30
CA PHE A 132 1.20 -11.65 -2.31
C PHE A 132 1.03 -10.49 -3.30
N MET A 133 -0.20 -10.15 -3.68
CA MET A 133 -0.47 -8.97 -4.52
C MET A 133 -0.08 -7.67 -3.82
N MET A 134 -0.35 -7.57 -2.52
CA MET A 134 0.06 -6.40 -1.73
C MET A 134 1.58 -6.27 -1.67
N ALA A 135 2.31 -7.39 -1.47
CA ALA A 135 3.77 -7.41 -1.50
C ALA A 135 4.32 -6.89 -2.83
N ARG A 136 3.82 -7.42 -3.93
CA ARG A 136 4.22 -7.00 -5.28
C ARG A 136 3.87 -5.55 -5.58
N ALA A 137 2.69 -5.09 -5.13
CA ALA A 137 2.29 -3.70 -5.30
C ALA A 137 3.26 -2.75 -4.58
N THR A 138 3.67 -3.08 -3.37
CA THR A 138 4.62 -2.27 -2.61
C THR A 138 6.00 -2.22 -3.28
N GLU A 139 6.51 -3.36 -3.75
CA GLU A 139 7.77 -3.41 -4.50
C GLU A 139 7.70 -2.54 -5.76
N TYR A 140 6.58 -2.62 -6.50
CA TYR A 140 6.34 -1.77 -7.67
C TYR A 140 6.29 -0.28 -7.33
N LEU A 141 5.70 0.11 -6.18
CA LEU A 141 5.67 1.51 -5.74
C LEU A 141 7.09 2.06 -5.50
N ILE A 142 7.95 1.26 -4.85
CA ILE A 142 9.34 1.64 -4.60
C ILE A 142 10.11 1.76 -5.92
N GLU A 143 9.97 0.76 -6.80
CA GLU A 143 10.61 0.78 -8.11
C GLU A 143 10.16 1.97 -8.95
N PHE A 144 8.85 2.22 -9.04
CA PHE A 144 8.31 3.36 -9.77
C PHE A 144 8.86 4.69 -9.26
N GLN A 145 8.82 4.90 -7.93
CA GLN A 145 9.27 6.16 -7.34
C GLN A 145 10.77 6.39 -7.51
N PHE A 146 11.60 5.39 -7.21
CA PHE A 146 13.05 5.56 -7.10
C PHE A 146 13.85 5.13 -8.32
N GLN A 147 13.25 4.43 -9.28
CA GLN A 147 13.92 4.09 -10.53
C GLN A 147 13.38 4.87 -11.72
N TRP A 148 12.08 5.23 -11.71
CA TRP A 148 11.46 5.85 -12.88
C TRP A 148 11.15 7.33 -12.69
N VAL A 149 10.88 7.80 -11.48
CA VAL A 149 10.59 9.21 -11.19
C VAL A 149 11.81 9.92 -10.67
N GLN A 150 12.43 9.42 -9.59
CA GLN A 150 13.56 10.04 -8.92
C GLN A 150 14.86 9.31 -9.26
N HIS A 151 15.73 9.96 -10.00
CA HIS A 151 17.03 9.43 -10.43
C HIS A 151 18.20 10.02 -9.64
N SER A 152 17.95 11.02 -8.79
CA SER A 152 18.99 11.62 -7.94
C SER A 152 19.56 10.58 -6.98
N ASP A 153 20.88 10.59 -6.76
CA ASP A 153 21.55 9.74 -5.81
C ASP A 153 21.54 10.34 -4.41
N MET A 154 21.65 11.68 -4.35
CA MET A 154 21.57 12.45 -3.11
C MET A 154 20.73 13.70 -3.31
N ASP A 155 19.90 14.02 -2.32
CA ASP A 155 19.12 15.26 -2.27
C ASP A 155 19.61 16.12 -1.12
N LEU A 156 20.01 17.36 -1.44
CA LEU A 156 20.38 18.39 -0.49
C LEU A 156 19.20 19.28 -0.16
N VAL A 157 19.02 19.59 1.10
CA VAL A 157 18.08 20.61 1.56
C VAL A 157 18.86 21.70 2.27
N PHE A 158 18.71 22.96 1.82
CA PHE A 158 19.36 24.09 2.43
C PHE A 158 18.53 24.71 3.56
N LYS A 159 19.22 25.35 4.52
CA LYS A 159 18.54 26.03 5.65
C LYS A 159 17.72 27.23 5.19
N ASP A 160 18.29 27.98 4.25
CA ASP A 160 17.70 29.17 3.66
C ASP A 160 17.72 29.05 2.14
N GLU A 161 16.91 29.88 1.48
CA GLU A 161 16.94 29.99 0.04
C GLU A 161 18.31 30.50 -0.41
N ARG A 162 18.84 29.85 -1.42
CA ARG A 162 20.17 30.12 -1.97
C ARG A 162 20.04 30.55 -3.43
N SER A 163 21.06 31.24 -3.90
CA SER A 163 21.21 31.56 -5.31
C SER A 163 21.83 30.39 -6.08
N VAL A 164 21.93 30.55 -7.40
CA VAL A 164 22.52 29.55 -8.30
C VAL A 164 23.97 29.19 -7.96
N GLU A 165 24.68 30.08 -7.27
CA GLU A 165 26.06 29.85 -6.84
C GLU A 165 26.20 28.61 -5.95
N ALA A 166 25.22 28.35 -5.08
CA ALA A 166 25.23 27.14 -4.23
C ALA A 166 25.13 25.84 -5.06
N LEU A 167 24.43 25.88 -6.20
CA LEU A 167 24.38 24.78 -7.13
C LEU A 167 25.73 24.55 -7.83
N GLU A 168 26.40 25.62 -8.22
CA GLU A 168 27.72 25.55 -8.84
C GLU A 168 28.78 25.03 -7.86
N GLU A 169 28.68 25.40 -6.58
CA GLU A 169 29.52 24.82 -5.52
C GLU A 169 29.24 23.31 -5.38
N ALA A 170 27.99 22.88 -5.37
CA ALA A 170 27.61 21.47 -5.31
C ALA A 170 28.14 20.67 -6.51
N ARG A 171 28.13 21.24 -7.71
CA ARG A 171 28.69 20.63 -8.94
C ARG A 171 30.21 20.43 -8.89
N ARG A 172 30.93 21.26 -8.13
CA ARG A 172 32.42 21.18 -7.99
C ARG A 172 32.87 20.16 -6.96
N LEU A 173 31.95 19.57 -6.23
CA LEU A 173 32.30 18.54 -5.25
C LEU A 173 32.83 17.28 -5.97
N PRO A 174 33.88 16.67 -5.41
CA PRO A 174 34.50 15.51 -6.03
C PRO A 174 33.47 14.35 -6.14
N GLY A 175 33.35 13.82 -7.36
CA GLY A 175 32.48 12.70 -7.66
C GLY A 175 31.02 13.06 -7.93
N VAL A 176 30.69 14.34 -8.01
CA VAL A 176 29.38 14.80 -8.47
C VAL A 176 29.41 14.96 -9.98
N ASP A 177 28.65 14.15 -10.69
CA ASP A 177 28.51 14.19 -12.15
C ASP A 177 27.54 15.26 -12.63
N GLY A 178 26.53 15.53 -11.83
CA GLY A 178 25.49 16.48 -12.16
C GLY A 178 24.76 16.97 -10.92
N ALA A 179 24.30 18.23 -10.99
CA ALA A 179 23.44 18.80 -9.97
C ALA A 179 22.33 19.61 -10.61
N GLU A 180 21.11 19.41 -10.13
CA GLU A 180 19.91 20.13 -10.56
C GLU A 180 19.30 20.89 -9.38
N PRO A 181 18.86 22.15 -9.59
CA PRO A 181 18.27 22.96 -8.53
C PRO A 181 16.83 22.49 -8.26
N VAL A 182 16.44 22.60 -7.01
CA VAL A 182 15.07 22.36 -6.56
C VAL A 182 14.59 23.51 -5.69
N LEU A 183 13.36 23.96 -5.95
CA LEU A 183 12.67 24.92 -5.11
C LEU A 183 11.40 24.28 -4.53
N ASN A 184 11.39 24.01 -3.24
CA ASN A 184 10.22 23.49 -2.56
C ASN A 184 9.49 24.63 -1.85
N VAL A 185 8.24 24.90 -2.25
CA VAL A 185 7.39 25.94 -1.67
C VAL A 185 6.18 25.29 -1.01
N ALA A 186 6.17 25.27 0.31
CA ALA A 186 5.02 24.81 1.07
C ALA A 186 3.88 25.85 0.97
N GLY A 187 2.63 25.37 0.97
CA GLY A 187 1.48 26.27 0.92
C GLY A 187 0.15 25.55 1.05
N THR A 188 -0.91 26.25 0.76
CA THR A 188 -2.27 25.71 0.80
C THR A 188 -2.95 25.94 -0.55
N PHE A 189 -3.48 24.90 -1.11
CA PHE A 189 -4.30 24.92 -2.32
C PHE A 189 -5.77 25.06 -1.93
N TYR A 190 -6.52 25.86 -2.69
CA TYR A 190 -7.95 26.07 -2.54
C TYR A 190 -8.63 25.91 -3.90
N HIS A 191 -9.72 25.16 -3.92
CA HIS A 191 -10.63 25.09 -5.06
C HIS A 191 -12.07 25.01 -4.55
N GLY A 192 -12.83 26.13 -4.71
CA GLY A 192 -14.14 26.26 -4.08
C GLY A 192 -14.06 26.11 -2.55
N PRO A 193 -14.85 25.23 -1.95
CA PRO A 193 -14.84 24.97 -0.50
C PRO A 193 -13.73 24.01 -0.06
N ARG A 194 -13.01 23.41 -1.00
CA ARG A 194 -11.99 22.39 -0.72
C ARG A 194 -10.64 23.03 -0.52
N GLU A 195 -9.90 22.55 0.47
CA GLU A 195 -8.52 22.98 0.72
C GLU A 195 -7.61 21.79 1.00
N LYS A 196 -6.34 21.93 0.61
CA LYS A 196 -5.29 20.95 0.90
C LYS A 196 -3.96 21.66 1.13
N LYS A 197 -3.32 21.37 2.28
CA LYS A 197 -1.95 21.83 2.56
C LYS A 197 -0.97 20.91 1.87
N MET A 198 -0.10 21.49 1.04
CA MET A 198 0.92 20.74 0.31
C MET A 198 1.96 21.70 -0.30
N GLY A 199 3.17 21.18 -0.58
CA GLY A 199 4.20 21.91 -1.30
C GLY A 199 4.11 21.77 -2.81
N ILE A 200 4.69 22.74 -3.52
CA ILE A 200 5.03 22.68 -4.95
C ILE A 200 6.53 22.47 -5.04
N THR A 201 6.95 21.50 -5.84
CA THR A 201 8.36 21.26 -6.17
C THR A 201 8.66 21.91 -7.54
N GLY A 202 9.46 22.95 -7.52
CA GLY A 202 9.97 23.61 -8.73
C GLY A 202 11.18 22.85 -9.26
N LEU A 203 11.10 22.47 -10.54
CA LEU A 203 12.14 21.72 -11.26
C LEU A 203 12.50 22.48 -12.54
N LEU A 204 13.65 22.17 -13.11
CA LEU A 204 13.99 22.65 -14.46
C LEU A 204 13.05 22.03 -15.51
N PRO A 205 12.76 22.74 -16.62
CA PRO A 205 11.92 22.20 -17.71
C PRO A 205 12.50 20.91 -18.33
N ASP A 206 13.81 20.78 -18.34
CA ASP A 206 14.60 19.65 -18.85
C ASP A 206 15.21 18.80 -17.74
N ALA A 207 14.61 18.82 -16.54
CA ALA A 207 15.08 18.03 -15.39
C ALA A 207 15.23 16.55 -15.73
N ARG A 208 16.34 15.97 -15.32
CA ARG A 208 16.69 14.56 -15.53
C ARG A 208 16.72 13.77 -14.23
N LEU A 209 16.97 14.45 -13.12
CA LEU A 209 17.09 13.82 -11.80
C LEU A 209 15.71 13.59 -11.13
N THR A 210 14.69 14.37 -11.53
CA THR A 210 13.29 14.07 -11.20
C THR A 210 12.43 14.23 -12.43
N VAL A 211 11.85 13.14 -12.90
CA VAL A 211 11.03 13.08 -14.11
C VAL A 211 9.63 12.62 -13.74
N PRO A 212 8.65 13.52 -13.57
CA PRO A 212 7.26 13.15 -13.32
C PRO A 212 6.71 12.28 -14.45
N ARG A 213 5.83 11.35 -14.10
CA ARG A 213 5.25 10.39 -15.07
C ARG A 213 3.73 10.37 -15.01
N ASP A 214 3.13 9.97 -16.15
CA ASP A 214 1.71 9.71 -16.25
C ASP A 214 1.36 8.25 -15.81
N ARG A 215 0.09 7.92 -15.87
CA ARG A 215 -0.43 6.57 -15.55
C ARG A 215 0.19 5.45 -16.39
N ASN A 216 0.67 5.77 -17.58
CA ASN A 216 1.31 4.82 -18.48
C ASN A 216 2.84 4.84 -18.34
N ALA A 217 3.34 5.42 -17.25
CA ALA A 217 4.76 5.61 -16.97
C ALA A 217 5.52 6.44 -18.03
N ARG A 218 4.80 7.25 -18.83
CA ARG A 218 5.42 8.15 -19.80
C ARG A 218 5.88 9.42 -19.10
N PRO A 219 7.06 9.95 -19.44
CA PRO A 219 7.55 11.18 -18.84
C PRO A 219 6.66 12.37 -19.22
N ILE A 220 6.34 13.18 -18.22
CA ILE A 220 5.59 14.44 -18.37
C ILE A 220 6.61 15.57 -18.35
N ARG A 221 6.50 16.48 -19.31
CA ARG A 221 7.31 17.71 -19.31
C ARG A 221 6.80 18.67 -18.26
N ILE A 222 7.71 19.32 -17.55
CA ILE A 222 7.35 20.36 -16.61
C ILE A 222 6.72 21.52 -17.38
N PRO A 223 5.48 21.95 -17.06
CA PRO A 223 4.83 23.02 -17.77
C PRO A 223 5.55 24.36 -17.52
N ALA A 224 5.83 25.12 -18.57
CA ALA A 224 6.47 26.45 -18.47
C ALA A 224 5.61 27.46 -17.70
N SER A 225 4.30 27.22 -17.62
CA SER A 225 3.36 28.02 -16.82
C SER A 225 2.30 27.10 -16.20
N GLY A 226 1.94 27.39 -14.96
CA GLY A 226 1.03 26.53 -14.21
C GLY A 226 1.75 25.39 -13.48
N ILE A 227 0.98 24.39 -13.13
CA ILE A 227 1.46 23.24 -12.33
C ILE A 227 0.99 21.92 -12.92
N ALA A 228 1.80 20.88 -12.72
CA ALA A 228 1.40 19.50 -12.87
C ALA A 228 1.07 18.94 -11.47
N ILE A 229 -0.14 18.43 -11.30
CA ILE A 229 -0.62 17.93 -9.99
C ILE A 229 -0.87 16.43 -10.04
N SER A 230 -0.66 15.76 -8.90
CA SER A 230 -0.99 14.34 -8.79
C SER A 230 -2.50 14.13 -8.90
N ARG A 231 -2.88 12.98 -9.48
CA ARG A 231 -4.27 12.57 -9.64
C ARG A 231 -5.03 12.60 -8.32
N ILE A 232 -4.42 12.12 -7.25
CA ILE A 232 -5.02 12.11 -5.90
C ILE A 232 -5.37 13.54 -5.45
N LEU A 233 -4.49 14.51 -5.73
CA LEU A 233 -4.75 15.91 -5.39
C LEU A 233 -5.84 16.49 -6.29
N ALA A 234 -5.83 16.18 -7.59
CA ALA A 234 -6.86 16.61 -8.53
C ALA A 234 -8.25 16.12 -8.10
N GLU A 235 -8.37 14.87 -7.72
CA GLU A 235 -9.61 14.29 -7.19
C GLU A 235 -10.02 14.90 -5.84
N THR A 236 -9.06 15.12 -4.93
CA THR A 236 -9.34 15.75 -3.63
C THR A 236 -9.89 17.16 -3.78
N LEU A 237 -9.32 17.95 -4.68
CA LEU A 237 -9.72 19.33 -4.94
C LEU A 237 -10.84 19.43 -5.98
N ASP A 238 -11.18 18.32 -6.68
CA ASP A 238 -12.14 18.27 -7.77
C ASP A 238 -11.79 19.29 -8.87
N VAL A 239 -10.61 19.15 -9.43
CA VAL A 239 -10.06 20.04 -10.44
C VAL A 239 -9.58 19.24 -11.65
N ARG A 240 -9.74 19.82 -12.83
CA ARG A 240 -9.35 19.23 -14.12
C ARG A 240 -8.24 20.02 -14.79
N PRO A 241 -7.47 19.41 -15.70
CA PRO A 241 -6.54 20.16 -16.54
C PRO A 241 -7.22 21.31 -17.27
N GLY A 242 -6.56 22.47 -17.29
CA GLY A 242 -7.11 23.70 -17.83
C GLY A 242 -7.85 24.59 -16.84
N GLU A 243 -8.23 24.08 -15.68
CA GLU A 243 -8.87 24.87 -14.63
C GLU A 243 -7.85 25.59 -13.75
N TYR A 244 -8.33 26.56 -12.99
CA TYR A 244 -7.51 27.37 -12.10
C TYR A 244 -7.77 27.01 -10.64
N ILE A 245 -6.69 26.82 -9.89
CA ILE A 245 -6.74 26.69 -8.43
C ILE A 245 -6.06 27.89 -7.77
N VAL A 246 -6.40 28.14 -6.53
CA VAL A 246 -5.78 29.20 -5.74
C VAL A 246 -4.71 28.58 -4.84
N PHE A 247 -3.50 29.07 -4.93
CA PHE A 247 -2.40 28.70 -4.06
C PHE A 247 -2.00 29.86 -3.16
N ARG A 248 -1.78 29.58 -1.87
CA ARG A 248 -1.25 30.51 -0.90
C ARG A 248 0.05 29.95 -0.33
N PRO A 249 1.22 30.50 -0.70
CA PRO A 249 2.49 30.10 -0.13
C PRO A 249 2.54 30.32 1.38
N SER A 250 3.26 29.48 2.11
CA SER A 250 3.51 29.63 3.55
C SER A 250 4.69 30.56 3.86
N ARG A 251 5.55 30.83 2.86
CA ARG A 251 6.73 31.70 2.92
C ARG A 251 6.72 32.71 1.76
N GLY A 252 7.57 33.70 1.82
CA GLY A 252 7.66 34.75 0.80
C GLY A 252 6.40 35.60 0.70
N LEU A 253 6.00 35.95 -0.51
CA LEU A 253 4.75 36.68 -0.77
C LEU A 253 3.55 35.77 -0.51
N GLN A 254 3.02 35.76 0.70
CA GLN A 254 1.88 34.95 1.14
C GLN A 254 0.54 35.37 0.51
N ARG A 255 0.57 35.93 -0.70
CA ARG A 255 -0.66 36.32 -1.42
C ARG A 255 -1.28 35.13 -2.12
N ARG A 256 -2.61 35.05 -2.09
CA ARG A 256 -3.34 34.07 -2.88
C ARG A 256 -3.13 34.34 -4.37
N ARG A 257 -2.64 33.34 -5.10
CA ARG A 257 -2.42 33.39 -6.55
C ARG A 257 -3.27 32.34 -7.25
N ARG A 258 -3.91 32.72 -8.35
CA ARG A 258 -4.58 31.76 -9.23
C ARG A 258 -3.54 31.12 -10.14
N ILE A 259 -3.49 29.81 -10.15
CA ILE A 259 -2.51 29.01 -10.89
C ILE A 259 -3.28 28.06 -11.79
N PRO A 260 -2.98 27.97 -13.09
CA PRO A 260 -3.61 26.99 -13.96
C PRO A 260 -3.04 25.59 -13.68
N VAL A 261 -3.91 24.60 -13.67
CA VAL A 261 -3.54 23.18 -13.68
C VAL A 261 -3.26 22.79 -15.13
N ALA A 262 -2.00 22.59 -15.47
CA ALA A 262 -1.61 22.26 -16.84
C ALA A 262 -1.77 20.78 -17.14
N GLU A 263 -1.29 19.92 -16.22
CA GLU A 263 -1.29 18.47 -16.43
C GLU A 263 -1.57 17.72 -15.13
N ILE A 264 -1.95 16.45 -15.28
CA ILE A 264 -2.09 15.49 -14.17
C ILE A 264 -0.97 14.48 -14.27
N THR A 265 -0.21 14.35 -13.20
CA THR A 265 0.82 13.33 -13.02
C THR A 265 0.32 12.22 -12.10
N ASP A 266 0.88 11.04 -12.23
CA ASP A 266 0.62 9.94 -11.31
C ASP A 266 1.81 9.81 -10.34
N SER A 267 1.50 9.85 -9.05
CA SER A 267 2.44 9.59 -7.97
C SER A 267 1.83 8.50 -7.09
N TYR A 268 2.57 7.44 -6.89
CA TYR A 268 2.14 6.33 -6.04
C TYR A 268 2.61 6.50 -4.59
N VAL A 269 3.61 7.35 -4.36
CA VAL A 269 4.11 7.67 -3.03
C VAL A 269 3.68 9.10 -2.67
N GLY A 270 2.55 9.21 -2.02
CA GLY A 270 1.98 10.50 -1.63
C GLY A 270 1.42 11.32 -2.79
N SER A 271 1.14 12.58 -2.53
CA SER A 271 0.70 13.53 -3.53
C SER A 271 1.87 14.44 -3.91
N ALA A 272 2.06 14.71 -5.18
CA ALA A 272 3.11 15.57 -5.69
C ALA A 272 2.52 16.71 -6.54
N VAL A 273 3.18 17.85 -6.50
CA VAL A 273 2.88 19.00 -7.36
C VAL A 273 4.18 19.52 -7.92
N TYR A 274 4.27 19.62 -9.24
CA TYR A 274 5.45 20.07 -9.94
C TYR A 274 5.18 21.34 -10.73
N ALA A 275 6.17 22.23 -10.79
CA ALA A 275 6.15 23.44 -11.58
C ALA A 275 7.53 23.72 -12.16
N ASP A 276 7.59 24.58 -13.17
CA ASP A 276 8.84 25.18 -13.60
C ASP A 276 9.43 26.03 -12.47
N ILE A 277 10.72 25.87 -12.18
CA ILE A 277 11.39 26.55 -11.07
C ILE A 277 11.37 28.08 -11.24
N HIS A 278 11.50 28.58 -12.47
CA HIS A 278 11.45 30.01 -12.76
C HIS A 278 10.02 30.55 -12.59
N TYR A 279 9.02 29.75 -13.00
CA TYR A 279 7.61 30.12 -12.79
C TYR A 279 7.29 30.17 -11.28
N LEU A 280 7.75 29.19 -10.51
CA LEU A 280 7.52 29.12 -9.08
C LEU A 280 8.25 30.23 -8.31
N SER A 281 9.51 30.54 -8.66
CA SER A 281 10.27 31.65 -8.07
C SER A 281 9.54 33.00 -8.25
N ARG A 282 9.07 33.29 -9.46
CA ARG A 282 8.26 34.49 -9.72
C ARG A 282 6.95 34.52 -8.93
N LEU A 283 6.34 33.36 -8.70
CA LEU A 283 5.10 33.25 -7.94
C LEU A 283 5.27 33.62 -6.48
N VAL A 284 6.42 33.28 -5.87
CA VAL A 284 6.76 33.66 -4.48
C VAL A 284 7.45 35.03 -4.38
N GLY A 285 7.79 35.64 -5.51
CA GLY A 285 8.36 37.00 -5.56
C GLY A 285 9.89 37.01 -5.47
N GLU A 286 10.55 35.92 -5.88
CA GLU A 286 12.00 35.78 -5.86
C GLU A 286 12.56 35.56 -7.26
N GLU A 287 13.81 35.97 -7.49
CA GLU A 287 14.54 35.74 -8.73
C GLU A 287 15.41 34.48 -8.53
N MET A 288 15.02 33.37 -9.19
CA MET A 288 15.81 32.13 -9.24
C MET A 288 16.30 31.60 -7.86
N ALA A 289 15.38 31.52 -6.91
CA ALA A 289 15.67 30.92 -5.62
C ALA A 289 15.68 29.38 -5.72
N LEU A 290 16.55 28.77 -4.94
CA LEU A 290 16.56 27.34 -4.71
C LEU A 290 16.73 27.05 -3.20
N ASN A 291 16.06 26.04 -2.69
CA ASN A 291 16.21 25.61 -1.31
C ASN A 291 16.60 24.12 -1.22
N GLY A 292 16.96 23.55 -2.34
CA GLY A 292 17.52 22.22 -2.44
C GLY A 292 18.29 22.00 -3.73
N ALA A 293 19.06 20.96 -3.78
CA ALA A 293 19.74 20.48 -4.97
C ALA A 293 19.70 18.96 -5.02
N GLN A 294 19.46 18.45 -6.21
CA GLN A 294 19.53 17.01 -6.50
C GLN A 294 20.88 16.72 -7.14
N LEU A 295 21.55 15.70 -6.66
CA LEU A 295 22.89 15.32 -7.13
C LEU A 295 22.86 13.94 -7.79
N SER A 296 23.53 13.83 -8.91
CA SER A 296 23.95 12.55 -9.50
C SER A 296 25.43 12.33 -9.15
N VAL A 297 25.75 11.15 -8.64
CA VAL A 297 27.07 10.83 -8.09
C VAL A 297 27.56 9.53 -8.71
N ASP A 298 28.65 9.59 -9.48
CA ASP A 298 29.34 8.38 -9.99
C ASP A 298 30.47 7.98 -9.04
N MET A 299 30.13 7.32 -7.96
CA MET A 299 31.08 6.93 -6.92
C MET A 299 30.87 5.50 -6.46
N ARG A 300 32.00 4.91 -5.99
CA ARG A 300 31.92 3.67 -5.23
C ARG A 300 31.22 3.92 -3.89
N PRO A 301 30.52 2.93 -3.32
CA PRO A 301 29.73 3.12 -2.09
C PRO A 301 30.49 3.80 -0.95
N ARG A 302 31.78 3.46 -0.75
CA ARG A 302 32.60 4.06 0.31
C ARG A 302 32.89 5.55 0.09
N GLU A 303 33.05 5.96 -1.16
CA GLU A 303 33.29 7.35 -1.55
C GLU A 303 32.01 8.17 -1.43
N ALA A 304 30.85 7.57 -1.79
CA ALA A 304 29.53 8.16 -1.58
C ALA A 304 29.25 8.42 -0.09
N ASP A 305 29.62 7.50 0.79
CA ASP A 305 29.48 7.69 2.24
C ASP A 305 30.39 8.81 2.78
N ALA A 306 31.58 8.98 2.21
CA ALA A 306 32.47 10.07 2.58
C ALA A 306 31.90 11.42 2.12
N LEU A 307 31.41 11.50 0.89
CA LEU A 307 30.74 12.68 0.36
C LEU A 307 29.48 13.02 1.20
N TYR A 308 28.65 12.03 1.52
CA TYR A 308 27.45 12.21 2.35
C TYR A 308 27.79 12.83 3.71
N ARG A 309 28.86 12.38 4.36
CA ARG A 309 29.32 12.93 5.63
C ARG A 309 29.83 14.36 5.48
N SER A 310 30.66 14.66 4.46
CA SER A 310 31.17 16.01 4.20
C SER A 310 30.02 16.99 3.89
N LEU A 311 29.01 16.58 3.16
CA LEU A 311 27.84 17.41 2.87
C LEU A 311 27.02 17.75 4.12
N LYS A 312 26.91 16.83 5.07
CA LYS A 312 26.24 17.07 6.36
C LYS A 312 26.94 18.11 7.23
N GLU A 313 28.26 18.25 7.08
CA GLU A 313 29.08 19.20 7.85
C GLU A 313 29.03 20.63 7.27
N LEU A 314 28.50 20.81 6.05
CA LEU A 314 28.38 22.13 5.43
C LEU A 314 27.41 23.04 6.18
N PRO A 315 27.84 24.26 6.60
CA PRO A 315 27.03 25.14 7.45
C PRO A 315 25.71 25.60 6.83
N GLY A 316 25.58 25.54 5.50
CA GLY A 316 24.39 25.97 4.76
C GLY A 316 23.38 24.84 4.50
N VAL A 317 23.74 23.59 4.80
CA VAL A 317 22.93 22.41 4.56
C VAL A 317 22.09 22.10 5.80
N GLN A 318 20.80 21.93 5.63
CA GLN A 318 19.88 21.49 6.68
C GLN A 318 19.81 19.97 6.75
N GLY A 319 19.85 19.32 5.60
CA GLY A 319 19.76 17.86 5.51
C GLY A 319 20.30 17.34 4.19
N VAL A 320 20.80 16.12 4.25
CA VAL A 320 21.23 15.34 3.09
C VAL A 320 20.49 14.02 3.13
N TYR A 321 19.85 13.68 2.05
CA TYR A 321 19.10 12.44 1.91
C TYR A 321 19.73 11.59 0.81
N SER A 322 20.20 10.41 1.15
CA SER A 322 20.69 9.42 0.19
C SER A 322 19.53 8.58 -0.31
N ARG A 323 19.39 8.45 -1.63
CA ARG A 323 18.40 7.55 -2.24
C ARG A 323 18.61 6.10 -1.76
N HIS A 324 19.86 5.67 -1.65
CA HIS A 324 20.19 4.33 -1.19
C HIS A 324 19.65 4.07 0.22
N ASP A 325 19.87 5.00 1.14
CA ASP A 325 19.41 4.87 2.53
C ASP A 325 17.89 4.94 2.63
N LEU A 326 17.25 5.81 1.81
CA LEU A 326 15.79 5.89 1.75
C LEU A 326 15.17 4.58 1.27
N ILE A 327 15.72 4.00 0.21
CA ILE A 327 15.25 2.70 -0.32
C ILE A 327 15.51 1.59 0.69
N ALA A 328 16.72 1.56 1.31
CA ALA A 328 17.07 0.56 2.31
C ALA A 328 16.12 0.63 3.51
N ASN A 329 15.90 1.82 4.07
CA ASN A 329 15.00 2.04 5.20
C ASN A 329 13.54 1.69 4.85
N LEU A 330 13.05 2.10 3.66
CA LEU A 330 11.72 1.73 3.21
C LEU A 330 11.59 0.22 3.01
N ARG A 331 12.60 -0.41 2.40
CA ARG A 331 12.60 -1.85 2.17
C ARG A 331 12.68 -2.61 3.49
N GLU A 332 13.54 -2.22 4.40
CA GLU A 332 13.65 -2.82 5.72
C GLU A 332 12.34 -2.67 6.51
N THR A 333 11.82 -1.45 6.59
CA THR A 333 10.58 -1.16 7.31
C THR A 333 9.38 -1.89 6.70
N VAL A 334 9.21 -1.86 5.38
CA VAL A 334 8.04 -2.41 4.72
C VAL A 334 8.15 -3.94 4.56
N ILE A 335 9.31 -4.47 4.16
CA ILE A 335 9.46 -5.91 3.89
C ILE A 335 9.45 -6.72 5.17
N GLN A 336 10.15 -6.29 6.23
CA GLN A 336 10.14 -7.01 7.52
C GLN A 336 8.71 -7.15 8.05
N HIS A 337 7.91 -6.08 7.95
CA HIS A 337 6.52 -6.12 8.41
C HIS A 337 5.61 -6.92 7.49
N MET A 338 5.93 -6.94 6.19
CA MET A 338 5.18 -7.74 5.23
C MET A 338 5.44 -9.24 5.38
N ASP A 339 6.66 -9.65 5.69
CA ASP A 339 6.97 -11.07 5.94
C ASP A 339 6.20 -11.59 7.15
N VAL A 340 6.11 -10.79 8.22
CA VAL A 340 5.28 -11.11 9.40
C VAL A 340 3.80 -11.16 9.03
N PHE A 341 3.32 -10.19 8.25
CA PHE A 341 1.92 -10.15 7.80
C PHE A 341 1.57 -11.32 6.89
N ILE A 342 2.45 -11.68 5.95
CA ILE A 342 2.28 -12.86 5.08
C ILE A 342 2.32 -14.15 5.91
N GLY A 343 3.24 -14.28 6.87
CA GLY A 343 3.29 -15.39 7.80
C GLY A 343 1.97 -15.57 8.55
N PHE A 344 1.38 -14.46 8.97
CA PHE A 344 0.07 -14.40 9.60
C PHE A 344 -1.06 -14.86 8.69
N LEU A 345 -1.08 -14.40 7.43
CA LEU A 345 -2.06 -14.83 6.42
C LEU A 345 -1.93 -16.32 6.10
N ILE A 346 -0.72 -16.84 6.04
CA ILE A 346 -0.47 -18.29 5.86
C ILE A 346 -1.01 -19.07 7.04
N GLY A 347 -0.72 -18.65 8.27
CA GLY A 347 -1.26 -19.24 9.49
C GLY A 347 -2.79 -19.26 9.51
N PHE A 348 -3.41 -18.12 9.18
CA PHE A 348 -4.86 -18.00 9.08
C PHE A 348 -5.45 -18.90 8.00
N ALA A 349 -4.86 -18.92 6.81
CA ALA A 349 -5.27 -19.83 5.75
C ALA A 349 -5.16 -21.30 6.20
N GLY A 350 -4.09 -21.68 6.91
CA GLY A 350 -3.90 -23.02 7.46
C GLY A 350 -4.95 -23.44 8.50
N VAL A 351 -5.52 -22.51 9.24
CA VAL A 351 -6.63 -22.77 10.17
C VAL A 351 -7.95 -22.96 9.43
N VAL A 352 -8.13 -22.30 8.28
CA VAL A 352 -9.34 -22.41 7.45
C VAL A 352 -9.36 -23.68 6.61
N PHE A 353 -8.19 -24.19 6.21
CA PHE A 353 -8.05 -25.48 5.50
C PHE A 353 -8.13 -26.67 6.46
#